data_997aa1eee8d88f26408127c0cafb46cb
#
_entry.id   997aa1eee8d88f26408127c0cafb46cb
#
_cell.length_a   1.000
_cell.length_b   1.000
_cell.length_c   1.000
_cell.angle_alpha   90.00
_cell.angle_beta   90.00
_cell.angle_gamma   90.00
#
_symmetry.space_group_name_H-M   'P 1'
#
loop_
_entity.id
_entity.type
_entity.pdbx_description
1 polymer ?
#
loop_
_entity_poly.entity_id
_entity_poly.type
_entity_poly.pdbx_seq_one_letter_code
_entity_poly.pdbx_strand_id
1 'polypeptide(L)'
;MKFILASQNRHKLVEMQSILSAHGVEVVLQGDLGLHVEVEETGSSFAENAMLKAKAVMEASGLPAIADDSGVCVDALNGAPGIYSARYGGPELDDVGRYQLLLNNLRGATNRAAHFTSAIACIFPNGDTIEAEGICP
;
A
#
# COMPACT_ATOMS: atom_id res chain seq x y z
N MET A 1 -15.17 -16.95 -3.83
CA MET A 1 -13.99 -16.63 -4.64
C MET A 1 -12.84 -16.26 -3.70
N LYS A 2 -11.68 -16.80 -3.94
CA LYS A 2 -10.51 -16.57 -3.10
C LYS A 2 -9.56 -15.56 -3.75
N PHE A 3 -9.20 -14.51 -3.00
CA PHE A 3 -8.21 -13.50 -3.42
C PHE A 3 -7.02 -13.57 -2.49
N ILE A 4 -5.83 -13.29 -3.03
CA ILE A 4 -4.62 -13.20 -2.24
C ILE A 4 -4.26 -11.72 -2.03
N LEU A 5 -3.96 -11.36 -0.78
CA LEU A 5 -3.50 -10.02 -0.45
C LEU A 5 -1.97 -9.97 -0.53
N ALA A 6 -1.45 -9.07 -1.35
CA ALA A 6 -0.01 -8.88 -1.54
C ALA A 6 0.56 -8.04 -0.39
N SER A 7 0.50 -8.58 0.82
CA SER A 7 0.94 -7.93 2.04
C SER A 7 1.31 -8.98 3.08
N GLN A 8 2.14 -8.58 4.04
CA GLN A 8 2.45 -9.36 5.24
C GLN A 8 1.68 -8.81 6.46
N ASN A 9 0.87 -7.78 6.27
CA ASN A 9 0.21 -7.07 7.36
C ASN A 9 -1.16 -7.67 7.65
N ARG A 10 -1.31 -8.32 8.81
CA ARG A 10 -2.57 -8.95 9.22
C ARG A 10 -3.67 -7.93 9.53
N HIS A 11 -3.34 -6.72 9.92
CA HIS A 11 -4.33 -5.67 10.11
C HIS A 11 -5.03 -5.31 8.80
N LYS A 12 -4.25 -5.21 7.71
CA LYS A 12 -4.78 -5.00 6.37
C LYS A 12 -5.67 -6.16 5.94
N LEU A 13 -5.28 -7.40 6.26
CA LEU A 13 -6.09 -8.58 5.98
C LEU A 13 -7.44 -8.50 6.66
N VAL A 14 -7.47 -8.16 7.96
CA VAL A 14 -8.70 -8.08 8.73
C VAL A 14 -9.63 -7.00 8.15
N GLU A 15 -9.10 -5.84 7.84
CA GLU A 15 -9.87 -4.75 7.23
C GLU A 15 -10.44 -5.14 5.87
N MET A 16 -9.61 -5.71 5.02
CA MET A 16 -10.02 -6.13 3.68
C MET A 16 -11.06 -7.25 3.73
N GLN A 17 -10.85 -8.24 4.59
CA GLN A 17 -11.79 -9.35 4.77
C GLN A 17 -13.13 -8.85 5.31
N SER A 18 -13.12 -7.90 6.23
CA SER A 18 -14.33 -7.29 6.77
C SER A 18 -15.18 -6.64 5.68
N ILE A 19 -14.54 -5.98 4.73
CA ILE A 19 -15.23 -5.31 3.62
C ILE A 19 -15.74 -6.32 2.58
N LEU A 20 -14.90 -7.29 2.22
CA LEU A 20 -15.18 -8.19 1.10
C LEU A 20 -16.00 -9.41 1.45
N SER A 21 -16.09 -9.78 2.73
CA SER A 21 -16.88 -10.95 3.14
C SER A 21 -18.37 -10.82 2.80
N ALA A 22 -18.90 -9.58 2.82
CA ALA A 22 -20.27 -9.30 2.43
C ALA A 22 -20.55 -9.61 0.95
N HIS A 23 -19.51 -9.74 0.14
CA HIS A 23 -19.59 -10.04 -1.30
C HIS A 23 -19.20 -11.48 -1.62
N GLY A 24 -19.05 -12.34 -0.60
CA GLY A 24 -18.69 -13.73 -0.80
C GLY A 24 -17.22 -13.95 -1.17
N VAL A 25 -16.36 -12.98 -0.89
CA VAL A 25 -14.93 -13.04 -1.20
C VAL A 25 -14.13 -13.41 0.04
N GLU A 26 -13.31 -14.45 -0.09
CA GLU A 26 -12.32 -14.82 0.93
C GLU A 26 -10.98 -14.21 0.56
N VAL A 27 -10.30 -13.57 1.52
CA VAL A 27 -8.99 -12.97 1.32
C VAL A 27 -7.97 -13.68 2.22
N VAL A 28 -6.84 -14.07 1.66
CA VAL A 28 -5.74 -14.72 2.39
C VAL A 28 -4.45 -13.94 2.17
N LEU A 29 -3.53 -13.99 3.13
CA LEU A 29 -2.19 -13.43 2.95
C LEU A 29 -1.32 -14.36 2.11
N GLN A 30 -0.36 -13.78 1.39
CA GLN A 30 0.60 -14.59 0.62
C GLN A 30 1.36 -15.56 1.51
N GLY A 31 1.73 -15.16 2.73
CA GLY A 31 2.43 -16.03 3.67
C GLY A 31 1.62 -17.24 4.12
N ASP A 32 0.30 -17.13 4.17
CA ASP A 32 -0.60 -18.24 4.52
C ASP A 32 -0.61 -19.34 3.44
N LEU A 33 -0.19 -19.01 2.23
CA LEU A 33 -0.04 -19.96 1.11
C LEU A 33 1.42 -20.35 0.89
N GLY A 34 2.32 -19.99 1.80
CA GLY A 34 3.74 -20.30 1.68
C GLY A 34 4.48 -19.43 0.67
N LEU A 35 3.91 -18.32 0.25
CA LEU A 35 4.53 -17.42 -0.72
C LEU A 35 5.22 -16.26 -0.01
N HIS A 36 6.40 -15.89 -0.49
CA HIS A 36 7.20 -14.78 0.04
C HIS A 36 7.67 -13.92 -1.12
N VAL A 37 6.72 -13.32 -1.84
CA VAL A 37 7.01 -12.47 -2.98
C VAL A 37 7.36 -11.07 -2.49
N GLU A 38 8.56 -10.62 -2.82
CA GLU A 38 9.01 -9.25 -2.57
C GLU A 38 9.08 -8.51 -3.89
N VAL A 39 8.62 -7.25 -3.88
CA VAL A 39 8.58 -6.41 -5.06
C VAL A 39 9.20 -5.07 -4.74
N GLU A 40 10.14 -4.64 -5.59
CA GLU A 40 10.64 -3.27 -5.51
C GLU A 40 9.56 -2.30 -5.99
N GLU A 41 9.25 -1.33 -5.15
CA GLU A 41 8.28 -0.29 -5.46
C GLU A 41 8.95 0.80 -6.29
N THR A 42 9.11 0.54 -7.58
CA THR A 42 9.79 1.41 -8.54
C THR A 42 8.84 2.32 -9.31
N GLY A 43 7.55 2.26 -9.02
CA GLY A 43 6.57 3.12 -9.66
C GLY A 43 6.68 4.58 -9.20
N SER A 44 6.08 5.47 -9.96
CA SER A 44 6.06 6.90 -9.68
C SER A 44 4.77 7.35 -9.00
N SER A 45 3.85 6.44 -8.72
CA SER A 45 2.59 6.72 -8.04
C SER A 45 2.19 5.56 -7.12
N PHE A 46 1.26 5.84 -6.21
CA PHE A 46 0.70 4.79 -5.36
C PHE A 46 0.02 3.71 -6.18
N ALA A 47 -0.73 4.10 -7.21
CA ALA A 47 -1.41 3.15 -8.09
C ALA A 47 -0.44 2.23 -8.81
N GLU A 48 0.65 2.76 -9.33
CA GLU A 48 1.69 1.96 -10.00
C GLU A 48 2.33 0.95 -9.04
N ASN A 49 2.67 1.39 -7.83
CA ASN A 49 3.28 0.51 -6.84
C ASN A 49 2.31 -0.58 -6.36
N ALA A 50 1.05 -0.23 -6.16
CA ALA A 50 0.03 -1.22 -5.81
C ALA A 50 -0.11 -2.28 -6.92
N MET A 51 -0.13 -1.87 -8.18
CA MET A 51 -0.25 -2.79 -9.31
C MET A 51 0.99 -3.68 -9.45
N LEU A 52 2.18 -3.15 -9.25
CA LEU A 52 3.41 -3.95 -9.26
C LEU A 52 3.34 -5.09 -8.24
N LYS A 53 2.89 -4.80 -7.04
CA LYS A 53 2.74 -5.81 -5.97
C LYS A 53 1.67 -6.83 -6.31
N ALA A 54 0.51 -6.38 -6.75
CA ALA A 54 -0.60 -7.27 -7.10
C ALA A 54 -0.22 -8.21 -8.24
N LYS A 55 0.40 -7.68 -9.28
CA LYS A 55 0.81 -8.47 -10.45
C LYS A 55 1.82 -9.55 -10.09
N ALA A 56 2.83 -9.21 -9.30
CA ALA A 56 3.86 -10.17 -8.90
C ALA A 56 3.26 -11.34 -8.10
N VAL A 57 2.36 -11.04 -7.18
CA VAL A 57 1.70 -12.07 -6.35
C VAL A 57 0.70 -12.89 -7.17
N MET A 58 -0.02 -12.26 -8.08
CA MET A 58 -0.92 -12.98 -9.00
C MET A 58 -0.14 -13.97 -9.85
N GLU A 59 0.98 -13.56 -10.42
CA GLU A 59 1.82 -14.42 -11.26
C GLU A 59 2.41 -15.60 -10.46
N ALA A 60 2.79 -15.36 -9.20
CA ALA A 60 3.33 -16.40 -8.34
C ALA A 60 2.28 -17.38 -7.84
N SER A 61 1.04 -16.95 -7.64
CA SER A 61 -0.01 -17.76 -7.00
C SER A 61 -1.02 -18.34 -7.98
N GLY A 62 -1.22 -17.70 -9.13
CA GLY A 62 -2.30 -18.05 -10.05
C GLY A 62 -3.69 -17.64 -9.56
N LEU A 63 -3.77 -16.85 -8.51
CA LEU A 63 -5.02 -16.37 -7.92
C LEU A 63 -5.20 -14.87 -8.19
N PRO A 64 -6.45 -14.37 -8.20
CA PRO A 64 -6.66 -12.93 -8.19
C PRO A 64 -5.94 -12.30 -7.00
N ALA A 65 -5.20 -11.23 -7.23
CA ALA A 65 -4.40 -10.59 -6.20
C ALA A 65 -4.86 -9.15 -5.96
N ILE A 66 -4.86 -8.75 -4.70
CA ILE A 66 -5.17 -7.40 -4.28
C ILE A 66 -3.92 -6.84 -3.59
N ALA A 67 -3.58 -5.60 -3.90
CA ALA A 67 -2.53 -4.88 -3.21
C ALA A 67 -2.97 -3.45 -2.96
N ASP A 68 -2.39 -2.85 -1.94
CA ASP A 68 -2.54 -1.44 -1.70
C ASP A 68 -1.17 -0.78 -1.57
N ASP A 69 -1.15 0.51 -1.82
CA ASP A 69 -0.02 1.36 -1.49
C ASP A 69 -0.58 2.68 -0.97
N SER A 70 -0.06 3.14 0.15
CA SER A 70 -0.58 4.33 0.82
C SER A 70 0.53 5.12 1.47
N GLY A 71 0.27 6.38 1.71
CA GLY A 71 1.24 7.23 2.38
C GLY A 71 0.67 8.59 2.70
N VAL A 72 1.46 9.36 3.44
CA VAL A 72 1.16 10.72 3.79
C VAL A 72 1.85 11.68 2.83
N CYS A 73 1.11 12.68 2.37
CA CYS A 73 1.61 13.74 1.49
C CYS A 73 1.49 15.07 2.23
N VAL A 74 2.60 15.78 2.39
CA VAL A 74 2.66 17.03 3.13
C VAL A 74 2.90 18.19 2.18
N ASP A 75 2.01 19.16 2.16
CA ASP A 75 2.04 20.27 1.20
C ASP A 75 3.33 21.09 1.30
N ALA A 76 3.78 21.39 2.53
CA ALA A 76 5.00 22.14 2.75
C ALA A 76 6.26 21.44 2.27
N LEU A 77 6.20 20.13 2.01
CA LEU A 77 7.31 19.32 1.51
C LEU A 77 7.07 18.88 0.07
N ASN A 78 6.23 19.58 -0.67
CA ASN A 78 5.88 19.30 -2.07
C ASN A 78 5.31 17.88 -2.26
N GLY A 79 4.52 17.44 -1.29
CA GLY A 79 3.90 16.12 -1.32
C GLY A 79 4.72 14.99 -0.71
N ALA A 80 5.95 15.26 -0.28
CA ALA A 80 6.75 14.25 0.41
C ALA A 80 6.17 13.94 1.81
N PRO A 81 6.37 12.75 2.36
CA PRO A 81 7.11 11.62 1.81
C PRO A 81 6.39 10.84 0.70
N GLY A 82 5.08 10.99 0.52
CA GLY A 82 4.33 10.38 -0.58
C GLY A 82 4.58 8.88 -0.69
N ILE A 83 4.96 8.41 -1.87
CA ILE A 83 5.20 6.98 -2.12
C ILE A 83 6.35 6.40 -1.28
N TYR A 84 7.17 7.24 -0.69
CA TYR A 84 8.30 6.83 0.16
C TYR A 84 7.95 6.83 1.65
N SER A 85 6.67 6.96 2.03
CA SER A 85 6.25 7.10 3.43
C SER A 85 6.76 5.97 4.34
N ALA A 86 6.67 4.73 3.88
CA ALA A 86 7.07 3.57 4.69
C ALA A 86 8.58 3.47 4.91
N ARG A 87 9.37 4.20 4.13
CA ARG A 87 10.84 4.18 4.19
C ARG A 87 11.44 5.58 4.31
N TYR A 88 10.64 6.55 4.73
CA TYR A 88 11.08 7.92 4.89
C TYR A 88 12.23 8.01 5.89
N GLY A 89 13.34 8.61 5.47
CA GLY A 89 14.55 8.70 6.27
C GLY A 89 15.44 7.46 6.21
N GLY A 90 15.09 6.46 5.41
CA GLY A 90 15.90 5.26 5.20
C GLY A 90 15.41 4.04 5.97
N PRO A 91 16.01 2.87 5.69
CA PRO A 91 15.54 1.60 6.27
C PRO A 91 15.88 1.42 7.76
N GLU A 92 16.77 2.23 8.32
CA GLU A 92 17.23 2.10 9.70
C GLU A 92 16.27 2.74 10.71
N LEU A 93 15.33 3.58 10.24
CA LEU A 93 14.37 4.23 11.13
C LEU A 93 13.15 3.34 11.36
N ASP A 94 12.68 3.32 12.61
CA ASP A 94 11.38 2.76 12.95
C ASP A 94 10.28 3.82 12.69
N ASP A 95 9.03 3.46 12.98
CA ASP A 95 7.90 4.37 12.74
C ASP A 95 8.02 5.66 13.57
N VAL A 96 8.47 5.55 14.80
CA VAL A 96 8.67 6.72 15.68
C VAL A 96 9.75 7.63 15.09
N GLY A 97 10.87 7.07 14.66
CA GLY A 97 11.94 7.83 14.01
C GLY A 97 11.49 8.53 12.76
N ARG A 98 10.64 7.87 11.95
CA ARG A 98 10.11 8.45 10.72
C ARG A 98 9.22 9.65 10.97
N TYR A 99 8.25 9.57 11.89
CA TYR A 99 7.41 10.73 12.12
C TYR A 99 8.14 11.86 12.85
N GLN A 100 9.12 11.55 13.70
CA GLN A 100 9.95 12.57 14.30
C GLN A 100 10.78 13.33 13.26
N LEU A 101 11.35 12.62 12.29
CA LEU A 101 12.06 13.24 11.18
C LEU A 101 11.13 14.13 10.36
N LEU A 102 9.92 13.65 10.08
CA LEU A 102 8.93 14.43 9.35
C LEU A 102 8.58 15.73 10.10
N LEU A 103 8.35 15.65 11.40
CA LEU A 103 8.06 16.83 12.22
C LEU A 103 9.24 17.80 12.25
N ASN A 104 10.48 17.29 12.31
CA ASN A 104 11.66 18.13 12.24
C ASN A 104 11.78 18.86 10.90
N ASN A 105 11.46 18.19 9.82
CA ASN A 105 11.48 18.79 8.48
C ASN A 105 10.37 19.82 8.28
N LEU A 106 9.32 19.78 9.12
CA LEU A 106 8.24 20.77 9.12
C LEU A 106 8.50 21.93 10.07
N ARG A 107 9.63 21.93 10.77
CA ARG A 107 9.97 23.00 11.72
C ARG A 107 10.05 24.34 10.98
N GLY A 108 9.30 25.32 11.44
CA GLY A 108 9.23 26.64 10.80
C GLY A 108 8.23 26.74 9.65
N ALA A 109 7.60 25.66 9.25
CA ALA A 109 6.58 25.69 8.21
C ALA A 109 5.28 26.29 8.76
N THR A 110 4.71 27.25 8.02
CA THR A 110 3.41 27.84 8.35
C THR A 110 2.26 27.03 7.75
N ASN A 111 2.46 26.48 6.56
CA ASN A 111 1.50 25.52 5.97
C ASN A 111 1.82 24.12 6.48
N ARG A 112 0.89 23.54 7.24
CA ARG A 112 1.05 22.20 7.79
C ARG A 112 -0.03 21.26 7.28
N ALA A 113 -0.64 21.57 6.15
CA ALA A 113 -1.65 20.72 5.53
C ALA A 113 -1.03 19.43 5.02
N ALA A 114 -1.73 18.34 5.22
CA ALA A 114 -1.32 17.01 4.78
C ALA A 114 -2.55 16.17 4.46
N HIS A 115 -2.35 15.13 3.67
CA HIS A 115 -3.41 14.17 3.40
C HIS A 115 -2.81 12.76 3.27
N PHE A 116 -3.65 11.76 3.53
CA PHE A 116 -3.32 10.38 3.20
C PHE A 116 -3.88 10.04 1.84
N THR A 117 -3.09 9.36 1.03
CA THR A 117 -3.53 8.76 -0.22
C THR A 117 -3.39 7.24 -0.09
N SER A 118 -4.42 6.52 -0.52
CA SER A 118 -4.40 5.07 -0.58
C SER A 118 -4.86 4.63 -1.96
N ALA A 119 -4.06 3.83 -2.63
CA ALA A 119 -4.41 3.21 -3.90
C ALA A 119 -4.55 1.72 -3.71
N ILE A 120 -5.58 1.14 -4.31
CA ILE A 120 -5.83 -0.30 -4.29
C ILE A 120 -5.82 -0.79 -5.73
N ALA A 121 -5.12 -1.87 -5.98
CA ALA A 121 -5.08 -2.53 -7.28
C ALA A 121 -5.47 -4.00 -7.12
N CYS A 122 -6.26 -4.49 -8.05
CA CYS A 122 -6.61 -5.90 -8.13
C CYS A 122 -6.35 -6.37 -9.55
N ILE A 123 -5.72 -7.52 -9.68
CA ILE A 123 -5.46 -8.14 -10.98
C ILE A 123 -5.91 -9.59 -10.96
N PHE A 124 -6.58 -10.00 -12.04
CA PHE A 124 -7.06 -11.37 -12.22
C PHE A 124 -6.11 -12.14 -13.13
N PRO A 125 -6.06 -13.49 -13.02
CA PRO A 125 -5.18 -14.29 -13.87
C PRO A 125 -5.42 -14.12 -15.38
N ASN A 126 -6.62 -13.71 -15.79
CA ASN A 126 -6.92 -13.43 -17.20
C ASN A 126 -6.41 -12.06 -17.68
N GLY A 127 -5.81 -11.27 -16.80
CA GLY A 127 -5.30 -9.93 -17.12
C GLY A 127 -6.24 -8.78 -16.80
N ASP A 128 -7.48 -9.04 -16.41
CA ASP A 128 -8.39 -7.97 -15.99
C ASP A 128 -7.90 -7.30 -14.72
N THR A 129 -8.10 -5.98 -14.64
CA THR A 129 -7.64 -5.17 -13.50
C THR A 129 -8.76 -4.28 -12.96
N ILE A 130 -8.69 -4.01 -11.68
CA ILE A 130 -9.53 -3.02 -11.00
C ILE A 130 -8.62 -2.13 -10.19
N GLU A 131 -8.81 -0.83 -10.28
CA GLU A 131 -8.05 0.15 -9.52
C GLU A 131 -8.98 1.14 -8.84
N ALA A 132 -8.63 1.54 -7.62
CA ALA A 132 -9.34 2.56 -6.87
C ALA A 132 -8.35 3.40 -6.07
N GLU A 133 -8.68 4.64 -5.83
CA GLU A 133 -7.83 5.56 -5.07
C GLU A 133 -8.71 6.39 -4.15
N GLY A 134 -8.24 6.61 -2.91
CA GLY A 134 -8.92 7.42 -1.92
C GLY A 134 -7.97 8.41 -1.27
N ILE A 135 -8.49 9.57 -0.92
CA ILE A 135 -7.75 10.63 -0.25
C ILE A 135 -8.47 10.96 1.05
N CYS A 136 -7.70 11.02 2.14
CA CYS A 136 -8.17 11.41 3.46
C CYS A 136 -7.38 12.65 3.93
N PRO A 137 -8.01 13.84 3.98
CA PRO A 137 -7.33 15.06 4.42
C PRO A 137 -6.90 15.03 5.88
#